data_680ec7391dca41afedf535a13a566cd1
#
_entry.id   680ec7391dca41afedf535a13a566cd1
#
_cell.length_a   1.000
_cell.length_b   1.000
_cell.length_c   1.000
_cell.angle_alpha   90.00
_cell.angle_beta   90.00
_cell.angle_gamma   90.00
#
_symmetry.space_group_name_H-M   'P 1'
#
loop_
_entity.id
_entity.type
_entity.pdbx_description
1 polymer ?
#
loop_
_entity_poly.entity_id
_entity_poly.type
_entity_poly.pdbx_seq_one_letter_code
_entity_poly.pdbx_strand_id
1 'polypeptide(L)'
;MNRVGTSRAGAAIALAVVAGTALTACGGSEPIQQPFASIATTTTRLASANIIGLDRTPDEACAAPVAGGAAPAAIAVADPALLDGLCALGLQERVKAVGGDVPTYLGTTLAKAPKLTDGVRADLAVGTARSAEANRRAGRTVTVPAPSEDWRRSFLALADAVRMPAEARAVLDAYQRDAAEKSVKIDAVHNTVSLVRFTADGKSLALGTSALAAQVLADLKVVRPEVQRTPEAVEMSDSDVSAAEGDLIYVGYEGDQGREHGMAVMTSTPWKKLRAVVAKRQLLVQDSAWFSAGGPVAAGIVLHDVSNTIKASS
;
A
#
# COMPACT_ATOMS: atom_id res chain seq x y z
N MET A 1 62.62 -62.79 35.74
CA MET A 1 62.73 -62.52 34.28
C MET A 1 61.33 -62.54 33.71
N ASN A 2 60.86 -61.32 33.25
CA ASN A 2 60.00 -61.09 32.12
C ASN A 2 58.55 -61.61 32.16
N ARG A 3 57.57 -60.94 31.82
CA ARG A 3 57.27 -59.75 30.99
C ARG A 3 55.85 -59.31 31.30
N VAL A 4 55.66 -58.00 31.29
CA VAL A 4 54.43 -57.31 31.37
C VAL A 4 53.58 -57.51 30.12
N GLY A 5 52.27 -57.74 30.28
CA GLY A 5 51.27 -57.79 29.24
C GLY A 5 50.07 -56.91 29.62
N THR A 6 50.00 -55.73 29.03
CA THR A 6 48.92 -54.77 29.20
C THR A 6 47.70 -55.18 28.37
N SER A 7 46.56 -55.38 28.98
CA SER A 7 45.26 -55.53 28.33
C SER A 7 44.43 -54.23 28.43
N ARG A 8 44.08 -53.72 27.30
CA ARG A 8 43.20 -52.53 27.16
C ARG A 8 41.75 -52.95 27.28
N ALA A 9 41.06 -52.38 28.25
CA ALA A 9 39.62 -52.49 28.36
C ALA A 9 38.93 -51.43 27.38
N GLY A 10 38.13 -51.92 26.44
CA GLY A 10 37.26 -51.08 25.58
C GLY A 10 35.95 -50.81 26.30
N ALA A 11 35.65 -49.55 26.50
CA ALA A 11 34.36 -49.13 27.00
C ALA A 11 33.37 -49.06 25.83
N ALA A 12 32.32 -49.88 25.88
CA ALA A 12 31.19 -49.80 24.96
C ALA A 12 30.21 -48.72 25.45
N ILE A 13 30.03 -47.68 24.64
CA ILE A 13 29.00 -46.64 24.87
C ILE A 13 27.69 -47.16 24.26
N ALA A 14 26.71 -47.44 25.12
CA ALA A 14 25.34 -47.74 24.69
C ALA A 14 24.62 -46.47 24.34
N LEU A 15 24.25 -46.28 23.07
CA LEU A 15 23.33 -45.24 22.62
C LEU A 15 21.90 -45.62 23.00
N ALA A 16 21.31 -44.93 23.95
CA ALA A 16 19.87 -44.98 24.21
C ALA A 16 19.13 -44.16 23.18
N VAL A 17 18.40 -44.79 22.27
CA VAL A 17 17.46 -44.16 21.36
C VAL A 17 16.20 -43.84 22.15
N VAL A 18 16.01 -42.55 22.46
CA VAL A 18 14.74 -42.06 22.99
C VAL A 18 13.80 -41.83 21.80
N ALA A 19 12.82 -42.71 21.64
CA ALA A 19 11.71 -42.51 20.73
C ALA A 19 10.81 -41.40 21.29
N GLY A 20 11.00 -40.17 20.82
CA GLY A 20 10.12 -39.03 21.06
C GLY A 20 8.86 -39.19 20.22
N THR A 21 7.72 -39.47 20.86
CA THR A 21 6.40 -39.35 20.26
C THR A 21 6.14 -37.90 19.88
N ALA A 22 6.14 -37.62 18.59
CA ALA A 22 5.69 -36.34 18.05
C ALA A 22 4.20 -36.18 18.33
N LEU A 23 3.85 -35.35 19.30
CA LEU A 23 2.52 -34.78 19.44
C LEU A 23 2.32 -33.86 18.23
N THR A 24 1.51 -34.30 17.28
CA THR A 24 0.92 -33.42 16.24
C THR A 24 0.05 -32.39 16.92
N ALA A 25 0.63 -31.24 17.23
CA ALA A 25 -0.12 -30.05 17.63
C ALA A 25 -0.88 -29.54 16.41
N CYS A 26 -2.18 -29.43 16.58
CA CYS A 26 -3.12 -28.81 15.67
C CYS A 26 -2.65 -27.46 15.15
N GLY A 27 -2.80 -27.27 13.83
CA GLY A 27 -3.14 -26.02 13.17
C GLY A 27 -2.54 -24.74 13.72
N GLY A 28 -1.23 -24.57 13.68
CA GLY A 28 -0.63 -23.25 13.72
C GLY A 28 -0.88 -22.60 12.37
N SER A 29 -1.79 -21.63 12.29
CA SER A 29 -1.84 -20.70 11.17
C SER A 29 -0.44 -20.10 11.04
N GLU A 30 0.23 -20.32 9.92
CA GLU A 30 1.47 -19.61 9.64
C GLU A 30 1.15 -18.11 9.77
N PRO A 31 2.03 -17.32 10.43
CA PRO A 31 1.80 -15.89 10.53
C PRO A 31 1.68 -15.34 9.11
N ILE A 32 0.56 -14.66 8.83
CA ILE A 32 0.34 -13.97 7.57
C ILE A 32 1.60 -13.13 7.33
N GLN A 33 2.37 -13.50 6.30
CA GLN A 33 3.53 -12.70 5.89
C GLN A 33 3.01 -11.29 5.63
N GLN A 34 3.61 -10.31 6.31
CA GLN A 34 3.19 -8.92 6.16
C GLN A 34 3.35 -8.54 4.68
N PRO A 35 2.26 -8.22 3.96
CA PRO A 35 2.33 -7.97 2.51
C PRO A 35 3.22 -6.77 2.16
N PHE A 36 3.65 -6.00 3.17
CA PHE A 36 4.43 -4.78 2.99
C PHE A 36 5.91 -4.92 3.35
N ALA A 37 6.34 -6.05 3.93
CA ALA A 37 7.71 -6.22 4.44
C ALA A 37 8.77 -6.23 3.33
N SER A 38 8.39 -6.54 2.08
CA SER A 38 9.28 -6.63 0.93
C SER A 38 9.24 -5.42 -0.01
N ILE A 39 8.44 -4.38 0.28
CA ILE A 39 8.35 -3.21 -0.59
C ILE A 39 9.65 -2.40 -0.50
N ALA A 40 10.52 -2.58 -1.50
CA ALA A 40 11.72 -1.78 -1.63
C ALA A 40 11.37 -0.32 -1.93
N THR A 41 11.96 0.60 -1.18
CA THR A 41 11.83 2.03 -1.44
C THR A 41 13.20 2.63 -1.64
N THR A 42 13.51 3.01 -2.88
CA THR A 42 14.69 3.80 -3.19
C THR A 42 14.29 5.17 -3.71
N THR A 43 15.18 6.14 -3.51
CA THR A 43 15.03 7.47 -4.11
C THR A 43 15.99 7.58 -5.28
N THR A 44 15.45 7.63 -6.48
CA THR A 44 16.22 7.76 -7.73
C THR A 44 16.19 9.21 -8.19
N ARG A 45 17.36 9.79 -8.48
CA ARG A 45 17.45 11.13 -9.06
C ARG A 45 17.50 11.04 -10.57
N LEU A 46 16.46 11.55 -11.24
CA LEU A 46 16.38 11.67 -12.69
C LEU A 46 16.16 13.14 -13.05
N ALA A 47 16.99 13.69 -13.94
CA ALA A 47 16.81 15.03 -14.50
C ALA A 47 16.44 16.12 -13.48
N SER A 48 17.12 16.15 -12.33
CA SER A 48 16.89 17.10 -11.21
C SER A 48 15.68 16.79 -10.31
N ALA A 49 14.89 15.77 -10.59
CA ALA A 49 13.80 15.31 -9.72
C ALA A 49 14.25 14.13 -8.85
N ASN A 50 13.82 14.11 -7.61
CA ASN A 50 13.94 12.96 -6.72
C ASN A 50 12.64 12.15 -6.82
N ILE A 51 12.71 10.91 -7.30
CA ILE A 51 11.57 10.02 -7.50
C ILE A 51 11.67 8.87 -6.50
N ILE A 52 10.60 8.61 -5.77
CA ILE A 52 10.54 7.54 -4.79
C ILE A 52 9.94 6.29 -5.44
N GLY A 53 10.56 5.13 -5.19
CA GLY A 53 10.02 3.82 -5.55
C GLY A 53 9.93 3.56 -7.06
N LEU A 54 10.82 4.17 -7.85
CA LEU A 54 10.90 3.93 -9.29
C LEU A 54 11.27 2.47 -9.62
N ASP A 55 12.00 1.83 -8.73
CA ASP A 55 12.48 0.44 -8.80
C ASP A 55 11.54 -0.57 -8.13
N ARG A 56 10.36 -0.12 -7.67
CA ARG A 56 9.39 -1.00 -7.00
C ARG A 56 8.85 -2.05 -7.95
N THR A 57 8.87 -3.32 -7.53
CA THR A 57 8.31 -4.44 -8.27
C THR A 57 6.83 -4.62 -7.88
N PRO A 58 5.87 -4.37 -8.78
CA PRO A 58 4.45 -4.45 -8.43
C PRO A 58 4.01 -5.83 -7.91
N ASP A 59 4.58 -6.92 -8.42
CA ASP A 59 4.19 -8.28 -8.03
C ASP A 59 4.51 -8.62 -6.56
N GLU A 60 5.40 -7.86 -5.92
CA GLU A 60 5.75 -8.03 -4.50
C GLU A 60 4.76 -7.32 -3.56
N ALA A 61 3.85 -6.52 -4.11
CA ALA A 61 2.90 -5.74 -3.31
C ALA A 61 1.73 -6.56 -2.76
N CYS A 62 1.33 -7.65 -3.44
CA CYS A 62 0.22 -8.49 -3.00
C CYS A 62 0.66 -9.55 -1.99
N ALA A 63 -0.23 -9.91 -1.08
CA ALA A 63 -0.05 -11.09 -0.23
C ALA A 63 0.03 -12.36 -1.08
N ALA A 64 0.68 -13.39 -0.54
CA ALA A 64 0.76 -14.70 -1.20
C ALA A 64 -0.66 -15.22 -1.54
N PRO A 65 -0.87 -15.82 -2.73
CA PRO A 65 -2.17 -16.32 -3.13
C PRO A 65 -2.73 -17.33 -2.14
N VAL A 66 -4.00 -17.16 -1.76
CA VAL A 66 -4.70 -18.08 -0.85
C VAL A 66 -5.23 -19.28 -1.61
N ALA A 67 -4.73 -20.47 -1.30
CA ALA A 67 -5.23 -21.73 -1.81
C ALA A 67 -6.42 -22.22 -0.99
N GLY A 68 -7.58 -22.45 -1.61
CA GLY A 68 -8.78 -22.99 -0.95
C GLY A 68 -9.51 -21.98 -0.05
N GLY A 69 -10.17 -22.47 1.01
CA GLY A 69 -10.90 -21.65 1.99
C GLY A 69 -12.34 -21.28 1.59
N ALA A 70 -13.00 -20.46 2.45
CA ALA A 70 -14.40 -20.07 2.29
C ALA A 70 -14.59 -18.90 1.30
N ALA A 71 -13.52 -18.25 0.86
CA ALA A 71 -13.58 -17.13 -0.07
C ALA A 71 -14.10 -17.57 -1.46
N PRO A 72 -14.83 -16.70 -2.19
CA PRO A 72 -15.32 -16.99 -3.53
C PRO A 72 -14.20 -17.41 -4.49
N ALA A 73 -14.45 -18.41 -5.34
CA ALA A 73 -13.46 -18.88 -6.32
C ALA A 73 -13.33 -17.95 -7.54
N ALA A 74 -14.41 -17.21 -7.85
CA ALA A 74 -14.45 -16.26 -8.95
C ALA A 74 -15.06 -14.93 -8.49
N ILE A 75 -14.29 -13.85 -8.59
CA ILE A 75 -14.68 -12.50 -8.15
C ILE A 75 -14.66 -11.56 -9.36
N ALA A 76 -15.77 -10.87 -9.60
CA ALA A 76 -15.83 -9.72 -10.51
C ALA A 76 -15.72 -8.43 -9.71
N VAL A 77 -14.87 -7.50 -10.15
CA VAL A 77 -14.61 -6.24 -9.46
C VAL A 77 -15.09 -5.09 -10.32
N ALA A 78 -16.19 -4.45 -9.94
CA ALA A 78 -16.76 -3.35 -10.72
C ALA A 78 -16.06 -2.01 -10.45
N ASP A 79 -15.45 -1.84 -9.29
CA ASP A 79 -14.65 -0.66 -8.94
C ASP A 79 -13.19 -1.06 -8.71
N PRO A 80 -12.25 -0.64 -9.58
CA PRO A 80 -10.84 -1.01 -9.47
C PRO A 80 -10.16 -0.62 -8.16
N ALA A 81 -10.69 0.37 -7.44
CA ALA A 81 -10.16 0.79 -6.15
C ALA A 81 -10.25 -0.33 -5.08
N LEU A 82 -11.13 -1.33 -5.27
CA LEU A 82 -11.26 -2.47 -4.37
C LEU A 82 -10.21 -3.56 -4.60
N LEU A 83 -9.47 -3.51 -5.70
CA LEU A 83 -8.43 -4.48 -6.02
C LEU A 83 -7.30 -4.49 -4.99
N ASP A 84 -6.99 -3.35 -4.40
CA ASP A 84 -6.01 -3.22 -3.33
C ASP A 84 -6.33 -4.15 -2.14
N GLY A 85 -7.57 -4.12 -1.66
CA GLY A 85 -8.00 -4.98 -0.57
C GLY A 85 -7.98 -6.47 -0.93
N LEU A 86 -8.33 -6.84 -2.18
CA LEU A 86 -8.23 -8.23 -2.64
C LEU A 86 -6.76 -8.69 -2.74
N CYS A 87 -5.88 -7.82 -3.21
CA CYS A 87 -4.44 -8.03 -3.25
C CYS A 87 -3.88 -8.25 -1.83
N ALA A 88 -4.28 -7.43 -0.86
CA ALA A 88 -3.88 -7.59 0.54
C ALA A 88 -4.37 -8.89 1.18
N LEU A 89 -5.47 -9.45 0.69
CA LEU A 89 -6.02 -10.73 1.14
C LEU A 89 -5.51 -11.94 0.34
N GLY A 90 -4.60 -11.76 -0.62
CA GLY A 90 -4.09 -12.85 -1.46
C GLY A 90 -5.12 -13.41 -2.45
N LEU A 91 -6.13 -12.61 -2.84
CA LEU A 91 -7.21 -13.04 -3.74
C LEU A 91 -7.03 -12.61 -5.21
N GLN A 92 -5.86 -12.10 -5.58
CA GLN A 92 -5.58 -11.59 -6.93
C GLN A 92 -5.82 -12.61 -8.04
N GLU A 93 -5.57 -13.91 -7.82
CA GLU A 93 -5.80 -14.97 -8.81
C GLU A 93 -7.28 -15.33 -8.98
N ARG A 94 -8.13 -14.94 -8.02
CA ARG A 94 -9.56 -15.17 -8.06
C ARG A 94 -10.33 -14.06 -8.78
N VAL A 95 -9.66 -12.95 -9.13
CA VAL A 95 -10.26 -11.87 -9.92
C VAL A 95 -10.44 -12.32 -11.37
N LYS A 96 -11.68 -12.35 -11.85
CA LYS A 96 -12.04 -12.81 -13.21
C LYS A 96 -12.33 -11.67 -14.17
N ALA A 97 -12.73 -10.51 -13.67
CA ALA A 97 -12.93 -9.31 -14.50
C ALA A 97 -12.89 -8.04 -13.64
N VAL A 98 -12.51 -6.92 -14.27
CA VAL A 98 -12.36 -5.60 -13.63
C VAL A 98 -13.09 -4.53 -14.44
N GLY A 99 -13.85 -3.67 -13.76
CA GLY A 99 -14.68 -2.61 -14.35
C GLY A 99 -13.95 -1.34 -14.78
N GLY A 100 -12.63 -1.32 -14.74
CA GLY A 100 -11.82 -0.15 -15.09
C GLY A 100 -10.36 -0.50 -15.23
N ASP A 101 -9.48 0.49 -15.10
CA ASP A 101 -8.04 0.28 -15.16
C ASP A 101 -7.48 -0.16 -13.81
N VAL A 102 -6.62 -1.16 -13.86
CA VAL A 102 -5.96 -1.70 -12.66
C VAL A 102 -4.87 -0.71 -12.21
N PRO A 103 -4.83 -0.33 -10.92
CA PRO A 103 -3.74 0.48 -10.40
C PRO A 103 -2.37 -0.15 -10.66
N THR A 104 -1.42 0.63 -11.17
CA THR A 104 -0.13 0.13 -11.67
C THR A 104 0.77 -0.49 -10.60
N TYR A 105 0.52 -0.23 -9.32
CA TYR A 105 1.27 -0.80 -8.21
C TYR A 105 0.80 -2.21 -7.77
N LEU A 106 -0.32 -2.73 -8.34
CA LEU A 106 -0.93 -4.00 -7.88
C LEU A 106 -0.47 -5.26 -8.61
N GLY A 107 0.56 -5.15 -9.44
CA GLY A 107 1.18 -6.31 -10.06
C GLY A 107 0.57 -6.76 -11.37
N THR A 108 1.30 -7.66 -12.03
CA THR A 108 1.00 -8.12 -13.40
C THR A 108 -0.16 -9.09 -13.46
N THR A 109 -0.43 -9.84 -12.41
CA THR A 109 -1.56 -10.78 -12.34
C THR A 109 -2.89 -10.03 -12.47
N LEU A 110 -3.09 -8.97 -11.68
CA LEU A 110 -4.30 -8.16 -11.75
C LEU A 110 -4.37 -7.34 -13.04
N ALA A 111 -3.23 -6.84 -13.54
CA ALA A 111 -3.16 -6.09 -14.80
C ALA A 111 -3.63 -6.91 -16.02
N LYS A 112 -3.55 -8.24 -15.96
CA LYS A 112 -4.02 -9.16 -17.01
C LYS A 112 -5.50 -9.55 -16.87
N ALA A 113 -6.17 -9.13 -15.79
CA ALA A 113 -7.58 -9.46 -15.60
C ALA A 113 -8.43 -8.87 -16.75
N PRO A 114 -9.36 -9.67 -17.32
CA PRO A 114 -10.25 -9.18 -18.37
C PRO A 114 -11.08 -7.98 -17.91
N LYS A 115 -11.46 -7.12 -18.86
CA LYS A 115 -12.43 -6.04 -18.57
C LYS A 115 -13.79 -6.63 -18.24
N LEU A 116 -14.47 -6.04 -17.27
CA LEU A 116 -15.84 -6.43 -16.90
C LEU A 116 -16.81 -6.03 -18.02
N THR A 117 -17.39 -7.06 -18.66
CA THR A 117 -18.40 -6.94 -19.73
C THR A 117 -19.63 -7.73 -19.37
N ASP A 118 -20.71 -7.55 -20.14
CA ASP A 118 -21.92 -8.34 -20.00
C ASP A 118 -21.61 -9.85 -20.22
N GLY A 119 -22.18 -10.69 -19.37
CA GLY A 119 -21.99 -12.15 -19.46
C GLY A 119 -20.82 -12.72 -18.65
N VAL A 120 -20.01 -11.89 -17.99
CA VAL A 120 -19.03 -12.38 -17.02
C VAL A 120 -19.77 -13.08 -15.88
N ARG A 121 -19.41 -14.34 -15.62
CA ARG A 121 -19.94 -15.10 -14.49
C ARG A 121 -18.92 -15.14 -13.36
N ALA A 122 -19.36 -14.73 -12.18
CA ALA A 122 -18.57 -14.77 -10.96
C ALA A 122 -19.45 -15.28 -9.80
N ASP A 123 -18.84 -15.89 -8.80
CA ASP A 123 -19.52 -16.28 -7.56
C ASP A 123 -19.93 -15.07 -6.73
N LEU A 124 -19.15 -13.99 -6.87
CA LEU A 124 -19.36 -12.72 -6.22
C LEU A 124 -18.94 -11.56 -7.12
N ALA A 125 -19.80 -10.55 -7.22
CA ALA A 125 -19.44 -9.26 -7.79
C ALA A 125 -19.34 -8.22 -6.68
N VAL A 126 -18.23 -7.47 -6.63
CA VAL A 126 -18.00 -6.41 -5.64
C VAL A 126 -17.82 -5.07 -6.34
N GLY A 127 -18.36 -4.03 -5.74
CA GLY A 127 -18.25 -2.67 -6.24
C GLY A 127 -18.62 -1.65 -5.18
N THR A 128 -18.49 -0.38 -5.51
CA THR A 128 -18.95 0.74 -4.69
C THR A 128 -20.29 1.27 -5.23
N ALA A 129 -20.87 2.24 -4.54
CA ALA A 129 -22.10 2.89 -5.01
C ALA A 129 -21.93 3.49 -6.43
N ARG A 130 -20.73 3.96 -6.78
CA ARG A 130 -20.41 4.52 -8.10
C ARG A 130 -20.44 3.48 -9.23
N SER A 131 -20.13 2.23 -8.91
CA SER A 131 -20.08 1.12 -9.89
C SER A 131 -21.27 0.18 -9.78
N ALA A 132 -22.34 0.55 -9.08
CA ALA A 132 -23.47 -0.33 -8.75
C ALA A 132 -24.15 -0.94 -9.98
N GLU A 133 -24.24 -0.21 -11.10
CA GLU A 133 -24.84 -0.71 -12.32
C GLU A 133 -23.99 -1.78 -13.03
N ALA A 134 -22.69 -1.53 -13.16
CA ALA A 134 -21.73 -2.51 -13.70
C ALA A 134 -21.71 -3.78 -12.84
N ASN A 135 -21.84 -3.61 -11.53
CA ASN A 135 -21.83 -4.69 -10.55
C ASN A 135 -23.03 -5.64 -10.72
N ARG A 136 -24.25 -5.12 -11.01
CA ARG A 136 -25.48 -5.92 -11.19
C ARG A 136 -25.43 -6.92 -12.34
N ARG A 137 -24.54 -6.73 -13.31
CA ARG A 137 -24.42 -7.57 -14.50
C ARG A 137 -23.63 -8.87 -14.27
N ALA A 138 -22.90 -8.96 -13.15
CA ALA A 138 -21.89 -10.01 -12.91
C ALA A 138 -22.32 -11.09 -11.89
N GLY A 139 -23.57 -11.16 -11.45
CA GLY A 139 -24.07 -12.21 -10.54
C GLY A 139 -24.44 -11.70 -9.14
N ARG A 140 -24.10 -12.45 -8.07
CA ARG A 140 -24.36 -12.02 -6.69
C ARG A 140 -23.54 -10.75 -6.38
N THR A 141 -24.22 -9.67 -6.16
CA THR A 141 -23.65 -8.35 -6.02
C THR A 141 -23.56 -7.91 -4.56
N VAL A 142 -22.41 -7.37 -4.18
CA VAL A 142 -22.20 -6.69 -2.88
C VAL A 142 -21.63 -5.31 -3.14
N THR A 143 -22.27 -4.29 -2.55
CA THR A 143 -21.76 -2.91 -2.56
C THR A 143 -21.07 -2.64 -1.22
N VAL A 144 -19.85 -2.15 -1.29
CA VAL A 144 -19.05 -1.75 -0.12
C VAL A 144 -18.78 -0.25 -0.13
N PRO A 145 -18.46 0.39 0.99
CA PRO A 145 -18.03 1.79 1.04
C PRO A 145 -16.87 2.05 0.08
N ALA A 146 -16.81 3.23 -0.51
CA ALA A 146 -15.68 3.58 -1.36
C ALA A 146 -14.39 3.76 -0.54
N PRO A 147 -13.24 3.24 -0.99
CA PRO A 147 -11.97 3.44 -0.28
C PRO A 147 -11.58 4.92 -0.09
N SER A 148 -12.02 5.79 -1.00
CA SER A 148 -11.80 7.24 -0.91
C SER A 148 -12.54 7.93 0.25
N GLU A 149 -13.53 7.28 0.85
CA GLU A 149 -14.23 7.80 2.03
C GLU A 149 -13.52 7.38 3.33
N ASP A 150 -13.25 6.08 3.45
CA ASP A 150 -12.53 5.46 4.57
C ASP A 150 -11.99 4.11 4.08
N TRP A 151 -10.71 4.05 3.79
CA TRP A 151 -10.11 2.83 3.23
C TRP A 151 -10.14 1.64 4.21
N ARG A 152 -10.07 1.88 5.52
CA ARG A 152 -10.12 0.81 6.53
C ARG A 152 -11.51 0.19 6.60
N ARG A 153 -12.52 1.04 6.62
CA ARG A 153 -13.94 0.62 6.61
C ARG A 153 -14.27 -0.11 5.32
N SER A 154 -13.82 0.41 4.19
CA SER A 154 -13.98 -0.24 2.87
C SER A 154 -13.34 -1.63 2.85
N PHE A 155 -12.11 -1.73 3.33
CA PHE A 155 -11.38 -3.00 3.38
C PHE A 155 -12.05 -4.04 4.27
N LEU A 156 -12.52 -3.67 5.46
CA LEU A 156 -13.26 -4.58 6.35
C LEU A 156 -14.58 -5.04 5.72
N ALA A 157 -15.34 -4.13 5.10
CA ALA A 157 -16.58 -4.49 4.42
C ALA A 157 -16.33 -5.41 3.20
N LEU A 158 -15.25 -5.18 2.45
CA LEU A 158 -14.81 -6.07 1.37
C LEU A 158 -14.45 -7.45 1.92
N ALA A 159 -13.71 -7.51 3.02
CA ALA A 159 -13.32 -8.77 3.65
C ALA A 159 -14.51 -9.58 4.14
N ASP A 160 -15.53 -8.93 4.72
CA ASP A 160 -16.79 -9.58 5.08
C ASP A 160 -17.50 -10.16 3.84
N ALA A 161 -17.53 -9.41 2.73
CA ALA A 161 -18.12 -9.84 1.47
C ALA A 161 -17.42 -11.09 0.90
N VAL A 162 -16.09 -11.16 0.99
CA VAL A 162 -15.28 -12.30 0.53
C VAL A 162 -15.05 -13.37 1.61
N ARG A 163 -15.67 -13.24 2.78
CA ARG A 163 -15.61 -14.19 3.91
C ARG A 163 -14.20 -14.36 4.52
N MET A 164 -13.45 -13.28 4.62
CA MET A 164 -12.11 -13.23 5.21
C MET A 164 -11.96 -12.10 6.26
N PRO A 165 -12.90 -11.93 7.21
CA PRO A 165 -12.84 -10.82 8.17
C PRO A 165 -11.70 -10.96 9.19
N ALA A 166 -11.28 -12.17 9.52
CA ALA A 166 -10.19 -12.39 10.45
C ALA A 166 -8.84 -12.01 9.85
N GLU A 167 -8.63 -12.37 8.59
CA GLU A 167 -7.43 -12.04 7.82
C GLU A 167 -7.32 -10.52 7.63
N ALA A 168 -8.42 -9.85 7.33
CA ALA A 168 -8.41 -8.40 7.18
C ALA A 168 -8.04 -7.68 8.48
N ARG A 169 -8.55 -8.13 9.63
CA ARG A 169 -8.14 -7.59 10.93
C ARG A 169 -6.65 -7.80 11.18
N ALA A 170 -6.13 -9.00 10.88
CA ALA A 170 -4.71 -9.28 11.03
C ALA A 170 -3.83 -8.37 10.14
N VAL A 171 -4.26 -8.07 8.90
CA VAL A 171 -3.59 -7.11 8.01
C VAL A 171 -3.59 -5.70 8.61
N LEU A 172 -4.74 -5.21 9.10
CA LEU A 172 -4.83 -3.89 9.73
C LEU A 172 -4.01 -3.79 11.01
N ASP A 173 -4.02 -4.83 11.86
CA ASP A 173 -3.22 -4.89 13.08
C ASP A 173 -1.71 -4.87 12.75
N ALA A 174 -1.30 -5.57 11.69
CA ALA A 174 0.08 -5.55 11.21
C ALA A 174 0.49 -4.16 10.71
N TYR A 175 -0.36 -3.52 9.91
CA TYR A 175 -0.16 -2.14 9.46
C TYR A 175 -0.02 -1.17 10.64
N GLN A 176 -0.90 -1.25 11.64
CA GLN A 176 -0.88 -0.36 12.81
C GLN A 176 0.40 -0.53 13.63
N ARG A 177 0.86 -1.78 13.84
CA ARG A 177 2.14 -2.04 14.51
C ARG A 177 3.32 -1.45 13.75
N ASP A 178 3.36 -1.63 12.43
CA ASP A 178 4.42 -1.08 11.59
C ASP A 178 4.42 0.45 11.60
N ALA A 179 3.24 1.08 11.51
CA ALA A 179 3.09 2.54 11.61
C ALA A 179 3.58 3.06 12.97
N ALA A 180 3.22 2.40 14.07
CA ALA A 180 3.66 2.77 15.40
C ALA A 180 5.18 2.63 15.55
N GLU A 181 5.79 1.54 15.06
CA GLU A 181 7.22 1.34 15.09
C GLU A 181 7.97 2.40 14.27
N LYS A 182 7.48 2.71 13.07
CA LYS A 182 8.10 3.72 12.19
C LYS A 182 7.93 5.14 12.73
N SER A 183 6.80 5.46 13.36
CA SER A 183 6.52 6.79 13.89
C SER A 183 7.53 7.26 14.95
N VAL A 184 8.16 6.33 15.68
CA VAL A 184 9.18 6.66 16.68
C VAL A 184 10.60 6.74 16.09
N LYS A 185 10.78 6.29 14.85
CA LYS A 185 12.08 6.27 14.15
C LYS A 185 12.29 7.47 13.23
N ILE A 186 11.22 8.23 12.95
CA ILE A 186 11.26 9.41 12.07
C ILE A 186 11.11 10.69 12.87
N ASP A 187 11.66 11.77 12.35
CA ASP A 187 11.47 13.12 12.91
C ASP A 187 10.16 13.74 12.41
N ALA A 188 9.04 13.17 12.88
CA ALA A 188 7.71 13.51 12.40
C ALA A 188 7.28 14.94 12.80
N VAL A 189 7.69 15.41 13.99
CA VAL A 189 7.19 16.67 14.58
C VAL A 189 7.92 17.91 14.08
N HIS A 190 9.15 17.76 13.59
CA HIS A 190 9.94 18.88 13.08
C HIS A 190 9.88 19.02 11.55
N ASN A 191 9.12 18.16 10.88
CA ASN A 191 8.91 18.23 9.44
C ASN A 191 7.45 18.49 9.12
N THR A 192 7.17 19.66 8.56
CA THR A 192 5.86 19.96 7.98
C THR A 192 5.80 19.39 6.56
N VAL A 193 4.96 18.38 6.36
CA VAL A 193 4.87 17.65 5.09
C VAL A 193 3.64 18.07 4.31
N SER A 194 3.85 18.55 3.10
CA SER A 194 2.82 18.93 2.13
C SER A 194 2.58 17.80 1.13
N LEU A 195 1.32 17.61 0.76
CA LEU A 195 0.90 16.69 -0.32
C LEU A 195 0.30 17.51 -1.45
N VAL A 196 0.86 17.35 -2.64
CA VAL A 196 0.40 18.06 -3.85
C VAL A 196 0.11 17.06 -4.96
N ARG A 197 -1.03 17.22 -5.61
CA ARG A 197 -1.43 16.44 -6.78
C ARG A 197 -1.77 17.35 -7.93
N PHE A 198 -1.22 17.07 -9.09
CA PHE A 198 -1.60 17.69 -10.36
C PHE A 198 -2.52 16.74 -11.11
N THR A 199 -3.75 17.18 -11.39
CA THR A 199 -4.79 16.31 -11.95
C THR A 199 -4.84 16.37 -13.47
N ALA A 200 -5.44 15.36 -14.08
CA ALA A 200 -5.58 15.28 -15.54
C ALA A 200 -6.47 16.39 -16.13
N ASP A 201 -7.37 16.97 -15.33
CA ASP A 201 -8.20 18.12 -15.71
C ASP A 201 -7.51 19.49 -15.49
N GLY A 202 -6.19 19.47 -15.22
CA GLY A 202 -5.35 20.66 -15.15
C GLY A 202 -5.43 21.44 -13.84
N LYS A 203 -5.83 20.78 -12.73
CA LYS A 203 -5.84 21.39 -11.40
C LYS A 203 -4.58 21.12 -10.63
N SER A 204 -4.20 22.06 -9.78
CA SER A 204 -3.15 21.96 -8.77
C SER A 204 -3.79 21.86 -7.40
N LEU A 205 -3.71 20.69 -6.75
CA LEU A 205 -4.39 20.42 -5.49
C LEU A 205 -3.38 20.25 -4.36
N ALA A 206 -3.53 21.03 -3.29
CA ALA A 206 -2.95 20.75 -1.99
C ALA A 206 -3.94 19.86 -1.22
N LEU A 207 -3.57 18.59 -0.98
CA LEU A 207 -4.51 17.57 -0.53
C LEU A 207 -4.85 17.69 0.96
N GLY A 208 -6.12 17.52 1.30
CA GLY A 208 -6.65 17.52 2.65
C GLY A 208 -6.49 16.17 3.38
N THR A 209 -7.14 16.07 4.56
CA THR A 209 -7.01 14.90 5.46
C THR A 209 -7.77 13.67 4.97
N SER A 210 -8.72 13.81 4.03
CA SER A 210 -9.43 12.66 3.44
C SER A 210 -8.56 11.83 2.51
N ALA A 211 -7.45 12.38 1.97
CA ALA A 211 -6.55 11.63 1.11
C ALA A 211 -5.87 10.48 1.88
N LEU A 212 -5.73 9.30 1.25
CA LEU A 212 -5.08 8.12 1.87
C LEU A 212 -3.70 8.47 2.41
N ALA A 213 -2.85 9.12 1.61
CA ALA A 213 -1.51 9.52 2.06
C ALA A 213 -1.55 10.44 3.29
N ALA A 214 -2.56 11.33 3.39
CA ALA A 214 -2.72 12.18 4.56
C ALA A 214 -3.10 11.39 5.82
N GLN A 215 -3.93 10.35 5.67
CA GLN A 215 -4.27 9.44 6.78
C GLN A 215 -3.04 8.66 7.25
N VAL A 216 -2.19 8.19 6.33
CA VAL A 216 -0.93 7.53 6.67
C VAL A 216 0.05 8.48 7.37
N LEU A 217 0.15 9.75 6.91
CA LEU A 217 0.94 10.77 7.61
C LEU A 217 0.43 11.01 9.04
N ALA A 218 -0.90 10.97 9.26
CA ALA A 218 -1.48 11.08 10.58
C ALA A 218 -1.13 9.87 11.47
N ASP A 219 -1.15 8.63 10.94
CA ASP A 219 -0.71 7.43 11.66
C ASP A 219 0.77 7.53 12.09
N LEU A 220 1.60 8.15 11.25
CA LEU A 220 3.01 8.44 11.52
C LEU A 220 3.23 9.69 12.40
N LYS A 221 2.16 10.38 12.80
CA LYS A 221 2.19 11.63 13.59
C LYS A 221 2.95 12.77 12.90
N VAL A 222 2.98 12.78 11.58
CA VAL A 222 3.66 13.80 10.77
C VAL A 222 2.81 15.07 10.73
N VAL A 223 3.45 16.21 10.96
CA VAL A 223 2.80 17.54 10.92
C VAL A 223 2.47 17.92 9.47
N ARG A 224 1.27 18.50 9.26
CA ARG A 224 0.80 19.01 7.97
C ARG A 224 0.68 20.53 7.99
N PRO A 225 0.82 21.21 6.84
CA PRO A 225 0.47 22.63 6.72
C PRO A 225 -0.98 22.88 7.19
N GLU A 226 -1.22 24.01 7.83
CA GLU A 226 -2.56 24.32 8.38
C GLU A 226 -3.67 24.22 7.34
N VAL A 227 -3.44 24.78 6.16
CA VAL A 227 -4.40 24.75 5.04
C VAL A 227 -4.72 23.34 4.55
N GLN A 228 -3.88 22.34 4.83
CA GLN A 228 -4.07 20.94 4.46
C GLN A 228 -4.60 20.08 5.62
N ARG A 229 -5.04 20.69 6.73
CA ARG A 229 -5.64 19.98 7.88
C ARG A 229 -7.16 19.88 7.79
N THR A 230 -7.76 20.38 6.72
CA THR A 230 -9.17 20.22 6.39
C THR A 230 -9.40 18.93 5.62
N PRO A 231 -10.62 18.34 5.63
CA PRO A 231 -10.91 17.13 4.85
C PRO A 231 -10.70 17.31 3.34
N GLU A 232 -11.12 18.45 2.80
CA GLU A 232 -11.11 18.75 1.38
C GLU A 232 -9.72 19.21 0.93
N ALA A 233 -9.43 19.00 -0.35
CA ALA A 233 -8.27 19.57 -1.01
C ALA A 233 -8.46 21.06 -1.26
N VAL A 234 -7.37 21.83 -1.20
CA VAL A 234 -7.33 23.24 -1.59
C VAL A 234 -6.79 23.32 -3.01
N GLU A 235 -7.57 23.89 -3.91
CA GLU A 235 -7.13 24.17 -5.28
C GLU A 235 -6.21 25.41 -5.28
N MET A 236 -5.04 25.26 -5.88
CA MET A 236 -4.04 26.32 -6.03
C MET A 236 -4.12 26.91 -7.42
N SER A 237 -3.81 28.20 -7.57
CA SER A 237 -3.57 28.80 -8.88
C SER A 237 -2.08 28.75 -9.24
N ASP A 238 -1.76 28.87 -10.54
CA ASP A 238 -0.35 28.90 -11.02
C ASP A 238 0.44 30.10 -10.48
N SER A 239 -0.27 31.16 -10.09
CA SER A 239 0.32 32.38 -9.50
C SER A 239 0.43 32.32 -7.97
N ASP A 240 -0.34 31.47 -7.30
CA ASP A 240 -0.33 31.28 -5.85
C ASP A 240 -0.33 29.78 -5.50
N VAL A 241 0.84 29.28 -5.22
CA VAL A 241 1.09 27.90 -4.77
C VAL A 241 1.40 27.81 -3.27
N SER A 242 1.05 28.84 -2.50
CA SER A 242 1.38 28.95 -1.07
C SER A 242 0.79 27.80 -0.24
N ALA A 243 -0.34 27.22 -0.66
CA ALA A 243 -0.93 26.04 -0.01
C ALA A 243 -0.05 24.78 -0.10
N ALA A 244 0.96 24.77 -0.98
CA ALA A 244 1.96 23.72 -1.06
C ALA A 244 3.14 23.91 -0.09
N GLU A 245 3.19 25.01 0.66
CA GLU A 245 4.33 25.33 1.53
C GLU A 245 4.54 24.23 2.60
N GLY A 246 5.80 23.85 2.82
CA GLY A 246 6.19 22.85 3.80
C GLY A 246 7.70 22.67 3.85
N ASP A 247 8.18 21.83 4.76
CA ASP A 247 9.59 21.45 4.84
C ASP A 247 9.94 20.30 3.88
N LEU A 248 8.93 19.53 3.49
CA LEU A 248 8.97 18.45 2.51
C LEU A 248 7.68 18.46 1.70
N ILE A 249 7.76 18.25 0.40
CA ILE A 249 6.61 18.16 -0.49
C ILE A 249 6.65 16.82 -1.24
N TYR A 250 5.60 16.02 -1.10
CA TYR A 250 5.34 14.89 -1.99
C TYR A 250 4.40 15.32 -3.12
N VAL A 251 4.81 15.02 -4.35
CA VAL A 251 4.11 15.46 -5.57
C VAL A 251 3.72 14.24 -6.41
N GLY A 252 2.46 14.12 -6.79
CA GLY A 252 1.97 13.15 -7.76
C GLY A 252 1.33 13.78 -8.97
N TYR A 253 1.26 13.01 -10.05
CA TYR A 253 0.66 13.40 -11.32
C TYR A 253 -0.38 12.39 -11.76
N GLU A 254 -1.59 12.86 -12.03
CA GLU A 254 -2.64 12.03 -12.61
C GLU A 254 -2.47 11.94 -14.13
N GLY A 255 -1.86 10.84 -14.57
CA GLY A 255 -1.63 10.60 -15.99
C GLY A 255 -0.65 11.58 -16.66
N ASP A 256 -0.60 11.54 -17.99
CA ASP A 256 0.31 12.40 -18.77
C ASP A 256 -0.08 13.86 -18.74
N GLN A 257 -1.39 14.18 -18.77
CA GLN A 257 -1.88 15.54 -18.70
C GLN A 257 -1.57 16.20 -17.36
N GLY A 258 -1.81 15.49 -16.23
CA GLY A 258 -1.41 15.98 -14.91
C GLY A 258 0.10 16.17 -14.79
N ARG A 259 0.90 15.31 -15.44
CA ARG A 259 2.35 15.46 -15.47
C ARG A 259 2.78 16.70 -16.27
N GLU A 260 2.18 16.95 -17.44
CA GLU A 260 2.50 18.12 -18.26
C GLU A 260 2.16 19.41 -17.50
N HIS A 261 0.94 19.49 -16.95
CA HIS A 261 0.52 20.63 -16.13
C HIS A 261 1.44 20.83 -14.92
N GLY A 262 1.71 19.78 -14.15
CA GLY A 262 2.57 19.84 -12.96
C GLY A 262 3.99 20.27 -13.28
N MET A 263 4.56 19.82 -14.39
CA MET A 263 5.89 20.29 -14.83
C MET A 263 5.90 21.78 -15.17
N ALA A 264 4.84 22.29 -15.80
CA ALA A 264 4.70 23.73 -16.06
C ALA A 264 4.65 24.54 -14.75
N VAL A 265 3.80 24.14 -13.80
CA VAL A 265 3.68 24.79 -12.47
C VAL A 265 5.01 24.71 -11.70
N MET A 266 5.65 23.55 -11.65
CA MET A 266 6.90 23.36 -10.89
C MET A 266 8.10 24.11 -11.48
N THR A 267 8.05 24.52 -12.75
CA THR A 267 9.05 25.41 -13.35
C THR A 267 8.79 26.88 -13.12
N SER A 268 7.61 27.25 -12.58
CA SER A 268 7.21 28.63 -12.32
C SER A 268 8.04 29.30 -11.22
N THR A 269 8.06 30.63 -11.23
CA THR A 269 8.76 31.42 -10.19
C THR A 269 8.15 31.26 -8.80
N PRO A 270 6.81 31.22 -8.61
CA PRO A 270 6.23 30.95 -7.29
C PRO A 270 6.66 29.61 -6.71
N TRP A 271 6.58 28.53 -7.50
CA TRP A 271 6.96 27.19 -7.05
C TRP A 271 8.43 27.08 -6.62
N LYS A 272 9.34 27.67 -7.39
CA LYS A 272 10.78 27.67 -7.08
C LYS A 272 11.15 28.39 -5.79
N LYS A 273 10.24 29.19 -5.23
CA LYS A 273 10.45 29.91 -3.95
C LYS A 273 9.99 29.11 -2.73
N LEU A 274 9.24 28.02 -2.90
CA LEU A 274 8.81 27.17 -1.79
C LEU A 274 10.02 26.62 -1.03
N ARG A 275 9.96 26.61 0.31
CA ARG A 275 11.09 26.18 1.17
C ARG A 275 11.60 24.78 0.82
N ALA A 276 10.69 23.82 0.66
CA ALA A 276 11.07 22.46 0.30
C ALA A 276 11.77 22.38 -1.06
N VAL A 277 11.37 23.20 -2.03
CA VAL A 277 12.00 23.24 -3.37
C VAL A 277 13.41 23.82 -3.28
N VAL A 278 13.60 24.93 -2.57
CA VAL A 278 14.90 25.55 -2.30
C VAL A 278 15.82 24.57 -1.56
N ALA A 279 15.29 23.85 -0.59
CA ALA A 279 16.02 22.83 0.18
C ALA A 279 16.22 21.49 -0.57
N LYS A 280 15.73 21.36 -1.83
CA LYS A 280 15.75 20.11 -2.62
C LYS A 280 15.02 18.94 -1.94
N ARG A 281 13.98 19.24 -1.19
CA ARG A 281 13.13 18.31 -0.45
C ARG A 281 11.75 18.16 -1.11
N GLN A 282 11.69 18.32 -2.42
CA GLN A 282 10.54 17.95 -3.24
C GLN A 282 10.76 16.54 -3.78
N LEU A 283 9.78 15.66 -3.59
CA LEU A 283 9.86 14.26 -3.96
C LEU A 283 8.67 13.89 -4.84
N LEU A 284 8.93 13.27 -5.97
CA LEU A 284 7.89 12.71 -6.84
C LEU A 284 7.50 11.32 -6.35
N VAL A 285 6.20 11.05 -6.33
CA VAL A 285 5.64 9.78 -5.88
C VAL A 285 4.75 9.15 -6.94
N GLN A 286 4.51 7.85 -6.84
CA GLN A 286 3.59 7.14 -7.72
C GLN A 286 2.14 7.51 -7.38
N ASP A 287 1.50 8.31 -8.24
CA ASP A 287 0.15 8.84 -8.01
C ASP A 287 -0.89 7.75 -7.69
N SER A 288 -0.84 6.63 -8.44
CA SER A 288 -1.80 5.53 -8.27
C SER A 288 -1.79 4.94 -6.85
N ALA A 289 -0.62 4.84 -6.20
CA ALA A 289 -0.52 4.33 -4.83
C ALA A 289 -0.77 5.41 -3.76
N TRP A 290 -0.38 6.67 -4.04
CA TRP A 290 -0.45 7.72 -3.04
C TRP A 290 -1.78 8.46 -3.01
N PHE A 291 -2.38 8.71 -4.19
CA PHE A 291 -3.48 9.66 -4.33
C PHE A 291 -4.72 9.11 -5.05
N SER A 292 -4.59 8.06 -5.85
CA SER A 292 -5.72 7.54 -6.65
C SER A 292 -6.36 6.29 -6.05
N ALA A 293 -5.65 5.58 -5.19
CA ALA A 293 -6.09 4.33 -4.60
C ALA A 293 -6.46 4.50 -3.13
N GLY A 294 -7.04 3.45 -2.60
CA GLY A 294 -7.31 3.35 -1.18
C GLY A 294 -7.30 1.90 -0.75
N GLY A 295 -6.46 1.56 0.23
CA GLY A 295 -6.40 0.22 0.75
C GLY A 295 -5.09 -0.07 1.48
N PRO A 296 -4.97 -1.26 2.10
CA PRO A 296 -3.82 -1.59 2.93
C PRO A 296 -2.50 -1.68 2.17
N VAL A 297 -2.51 -2.09 0.88
CA VAL A 297 -1.29 -2.14 0.06
C VAL A 297 -0.76 -0.74 -0.22
N ALA A 298 -1.62 0.16 -0.70
CA ALA A 298 -1.28 1.55 -0.94
C ALA A 298 -0.82 2.24 0.35
N ALA A 299 -1.53 2.02 1.46
CA ALA A 299 -1.15 2.56 2.77
C ALA A 299 0.23 2.06 3.22
N GLY A 300 0.53 0.78 3.02
CA GLY A 300 1.85 0.20 3.27
C GLY A 300 2.95 0.85 2.42
N ILE A 301 2.69 1.06 1.12
CA ILE A 301 3.62 1.74 0.22
C ILE A 301 3.93 3.16 0.74
N VAL A 302 2.90 3.95 1.03
CA VAL A 302 3.07 5.32 1.55
C VAL A 302 3.83 5.31 2.88
N LEU A 303 3.49 4.38 3.77
CA LEU A 303 4.14 4.23 5.07
C LEU A 303 5.66 3.99 4.93
N HIS A 304 6.05 3.07 4.05
CA HIS A 304 7.46 2.78 3.75
C HIS A 304 8.17 3.96 3.10
N ASP A 305 7.55 4.60 2.12
CA ASP A 305 8.11 5.74 1.40
C ASP A 305 8.40 6.91 2.37
N VAL A 306 7.43 7.23 3.23
CA VAL A 306 7.58 8.31 4.22
C VAL A 306 8.67 7.99 5.23
N SER A 307 8.67 6.77 5.77
CA SER A 307 9.66 6.37 6.79
C SER A 307 11.10 6.34 6.28
N ASN A 308 11.30 6.15 4.97
CA ASN A 308 12.62 6.16 4.36
C ASN A 308 13.09 7.56 3.92
N THR A 309 12.16 8.51 3.80
CA THR A 309 12.48 9.88 3.34
C THR A 309 12.52 10.91 4.47
N ILE A 310 11.79 10.69 5.55
CA ILE A 310 11.88 11.47 6.79
C ILE A 310 12.80 10.71 7.74
N LYS A 311 14.08 11.08 7.76
CA LYS A 311 15.03 10.50 8.71
C LYS A 311 14.94 11.21 10.05
N ALA A 312 15.19 10.47 11.15
CA ALA A 312 15.39 11.07 12.44
C ALA A 312 16.56 12.08 12.35
N SER A 313 16.40 13.25 12.96
CA SER A 313 17.50 14.19 13.13
C SER A 313 18.52 13.54 14.05
N SER A 314 19.72 13.28 13.55
CA SER A 314 20.86 12.74 14.30
C SER A 314 21.46 13.78 15.24
#